data_e6606ca5629fbd210f386b0ac87c149a
#
_entry.id   e6606ca5629fbd210f386b0ac87c149a
#
_cell.length_a   1.000
_cell.length_b   1.000
_cell.length_c   1.000
_cell.angle_alpha   90.00
_cell.angle_beta   90.00
_cell.angle_gamma   90.00
#
_symmetry.space_group_name_H-M   'P 1'
#
loop_
_entity.id
_entity.type
_entity.pdbx_description
1 polymer ?
#
loop_
_entity_poly.entity_id
_entity_poly.type
_entity_poly.pdbx_seq_one_letter_code
_entity_poly.pdbx_strand_id
1 'polypeptide(L)'
;MGTWKKINVPADAHDILTVGAVSLDKVNAPFSSIGPTADGRIKPDVMAYGCPTNVVSGRGYIIPDNGTSFACPLIAGMVACLWQACPNKSAKEILDIVRQSGNNCQSPDNIMGYGIPDFWSAYQSATRYNQ
;
A
#
# COMPACT_ATOMS: atom_id res chain seq x y z
N MET A 1 7.63 2.04 -23.71
CA MET A 1 7.23 1.08 -22.67
C MET A 1 7.46 1.58 -21.26
N GLY A 2 8.59 2.19 -20.97
CA GLY A 2 8.90 2.71 -19.63
C GLY A 2 8.00 3.84 -19.13
N THR A 3 7.36 4.57 -20.01
CA THR A 3 6.56 5.75 -19.66
C THR A 3 5.27 5.42 -18.89
N TRP A 4 4.75 4.20 -19.05
CA TRP A 4 3.50 3.79 -18.42
C TRP A 4 3.67 3.25 -17.00
N LYS A 5 4.93 3.12 -16.52
CA LYS A 5 5.22 2.62 -15.17
C LYS A 5 5.30 3.72 -14.12
N LYS A 6 5.18 4.97 -14.52
CA LYS A 6 5.24 6.09 -13.57
C LYS A 6 3.91 6.31 -12.87
N ILE A 7 4.00 6.83 -11.65
CA ILE A 7 2.84 7.22 -10.84
C ILE A 7 2.04 8.27 -11.58
N ASN A 8 0.74 8.06 -11.67
CA ASN A 8 -0.22 8.95 -12.34
C ASN A 8 -1.18 9.61 -11.35
N VAL A 9 -1.79 10.69 -11.80
CA VAL A 9 -2.88 11.36 -11.08
C VAL A 9 -4.07 10.37 -10.95
N PRO A 10 -4.72 10.25 -9.77
CA PRO A 10 -4.52 11.00 -8.53
C PRO A 10 -3.54 10.34 -7.53
N ALA A 11 -2.82 9.30 -7.94
CA ALA A 11 -1.94 8.54 -7.06
C ALA A 11 -0.74 9.36 -6.55
N ASP A 12 -0.45 10.48 -7.17
CA ASP A 12 0.60 11.43 -6.77
C ASP A 12 0.14 12.45 -5.73
N ALA A 13 -1.12 12.36 -5.27
CA ALA A 13 -1.67 13.33 -4.32
C ALA A 13 -0.97 13.27 -2.96
N HIS A 14 -1.02 14.41 -2.25
CA HIS A 14 -0.56 14.49 -0.86
C HIS A 14 -1.60 13.85 0.07
N ASP A 15 -1.15 13.39 1.23
CA ASP A 15 -2.00 12.92 2.33
C ASP A 15 -2.94 11.77 1.95
N ILE A 16 -2.51 10.94 0.99
CA ILE A 16 -3.15 9.68 0.62
C ILE A 16 -2.14 8.54 0.71
N LEU A 17 -2.65 7.32 0.79
CA LEU A 17 -1.83 6.11 0.77
C LEU A 17 -1.90 5.51 -0.63
N THR A 18 -0.79 5.63 -1.36
CA THR A 18 -0.66 5.10 -2.72
C THR A 18 -0.05 3.70 -2.65
N VAL A 19 -0.70 2.72 -3.28
CA VAL A 19 -0.36 1.32 -3.14
C VAL A 19 0.23 0.78 -4.44
N GLY A 20 1.42 0.17 -4.33
CA GLY A 20 2.02 -0.60 -5.41
C GLY A 20 1.76 -2.10 -5.23
N ALA A 21 2.15 -2.90 -6.21
CA ALA A 21 1.90 -4.33 -6.20
C ALA A 21 3.19 -5.13 -6.15
N VAL A 22 3.17 -6.21 -5.37
CA VAL A 22 4.23 -7.22 -5.33
C VAL A 22 3.67 -8.57 -5.75
N SER A 23 4.55 -9.44 -6.22
CA SER A 23 4.25 -10.85 -6.49
C SER A 23 4.43 -11.69 -5.22
N LEU A 24 4.15 -13.00 -5.31
CA LEU A 24 4.23 -13.91 -4.17
C LEU A 24 5.63 -13.99 -3.56
N ASP A 25 6.67 -13.74 -4.32
CA ASP A 25 8.06 -13.68 -3.85
C ASP A 25 8.44 -12.31 -3.26
N LYS A 26 7.44 -11.43 -3.08
CA LYS A 26 7.58 -10.10 -2.46
C LYS A 26 8.48 -9.14 -3.23
N VAL A 27 8.60 -9.31 -4.54
CA VAL A 27 9.29 -8.38 -5.42
C VAL A 27 8.27 -7.51 -6.17
N ASN A 28 8.70 -6.34 -6.62
CA ASN A 28 7.86 -5.42 -7.38
C ASN A 28 7.27 -6.12 -8.60
N ALA A 29 5.95 -6.05 -8.75
CA ALA A 29 5.28 -6.65 -9.90
C ALA A 29 5.61 -5.83 -11.17
N PRO A 30 5.76 -6.50 -12.34
CA PRO A 30 6.18 -5.81 -13.56
C PRO A 30 5.27 -4.68 -14.01
N PHE A 31 3.99 -4.73 -13.66
CA PHE A 31 2.99 -3.71 -14.01
C PHE A 31 2.87 -2.60 -12.95
N SER A 32 3.49 -2.77 -11.78
CA SER A 32 3.37 -1.79 -10.69
C SER A 32 4.06 -0.49 -11.06
N SER A 33 3.34 0.61 -10.89
CA SER A 33 3.89 1.95 -11.14
C SER A 33 4.95 2.30 -10.10
N ILE A 34 5.93 3.08 -10.53
CA ILE A 34 7.04 3.53 -9.68
C ILE A 34 7.10 5.05 -9.68
N GLY A 35 7.59 5.61 -8.56
CA GLY A 35 7.86 7.03 -8.44
C GLY A 35 9.20 7.44 -9.05
N PRO A 36 9.70 8.61 -8.71
CA PRO A 36 9.06 9.56 -7.79
C PRO A 36 7.86 10.28 -8.43
N THR A 37 7.16 11.10 -7.62
CA THR A 37 6.21 12.07 -8.17
C THR A 37 6.98 13.15 -8.95
N ALA A 38 6.24 13.99 -9.71
CA ALA A 38 6.86 15.05 -10.49
C ALA A 38 7.63 16.05 -9.61
N ASP A 39 7.19 16.25 -8.36
CA ASP A 39 7.84 17.13 -7.38
C ASP A 39 8.82 16.39 -6.44
N GLY A 40 9.18 15.16 -6.77
CA GLY A 40 10.28 14.43 -6.10
C GLY A 40 9.90 13.65 -4.85
N ARG A 41 8.62 13.49 -4.53
CA ARG A 41 8.18 12.69 -3.36
C ARG A 41 8.25 11.21 -3.65
N ILE A 42 8.50 10.40 -2.60
CA ILE A 42 8.50 8.94 -2.69
C ILE A 42 7.06 8.44 -2.88
N LYS A 43 6.84 7.69 -3.95
CA LYS A 43 5.61 6.94 -4.23
C LYS A 43 5.98 5.67 -5.00
N PRO A 44 5.27 4.56 -4.85
CA PRO A 44 4.12 4.36 -3.96
C PRO A 44 4.51 4.46 -2.49
N ASP A 45 3.53 4.59 -1.60
CA ASP A 45 3.78 4.61 -0.15
C ASP A 45 4.06 3.20 0.37
N VAL A 46 3.21 2.26 0.03
CA VAL A 46 3.28 0.87 0.51
C VAL A 46 2.98 -0.11 -0.62
N MET A 47 3.27 -1.39 -0.37
CA MET A 47 3.07 -2.47 -1.33
C MET A 47 2.13 -3.52 -0.76
N ALA A 48 1.39 -4.18 -1.64
CA ALA A 48 0.59 -5.35 -1.28
C ALA A 48 0.56 -6.35 -2.46
N TYR A 49 0.04 -7.55 -2.21
CA TYR A 49 -0.05 -8.57 -3.26
C TYR A 49 -1.04 -8.14 -4.34
N GLY A 50 -0.57 -8.07 -5.56
CA GLY A 50 -1.39 -7.75 -6.73
C GLY A 50 -1.13 -8.70 -7.89
N CYS A 51 -0.28 -9.71 -7.68
CA CYS A 51 0.12 -10.64 -8.72
C CYS A 51 0.54 -11.98 -8.10
N PRO A 52 -0.32 -13.00 -8.08
CA PRO A 52 -1.76 -12.96 -8.32
C PRO A 52 -2.57 -12.56 -7.08
N THR A 53 -3.77 -12.09 -7.27
CA THR A 53 -4.74 -11.79 -6.20
C THR A 53 -6.06 -12.48 -6.51
N ASN A 54 -6.68 -13.09 -5.50
CA ASN A 54 -7.97 -13.75 -5.67
C ASN A 54 -9.08 -12.69 -5.69
N VAL A 55 -9.87 -12.69 -6.76
CA VAL A 55 -10.97 -11.76 -6.97
C VAL A 55 -12.23 -12.50 -7.41
N VAL A 56 -13.38 -11.88 -7.23
CA VAL A 56 -14.64 -12.43 -7.72
C VAL A 56 -14.85 -11.95 -9.15
N SER A 57 -14.97 -12.91 -10.08
CA SER A 57 -15.22 -12.61 -11.49
C SER A 57 -16.65 -12.08 -11.70
N GLY A 58 -16.90 -11.49 -12.87
CA GLY A 58 -18.24 -11.06 -13.26
C GLY A 58 -19.27 -12.19 -13.32
N ARG A 59 -18.82 -13.44 -13.28
CA ARG A 59 -19.68 -14.64 -13.26
C ARG A 59 -19.82 -15.26 -11.85
N GLY A 60 -19.29 -14.60 -10.82
CA GLY A 60 -19.41 -15.05 -9.43
C GLY A 60 -18.39 -16.08 -8.97
N TYR A 61 -17.36 -16.38 -9.78
CA TYR A 61 -16.30 -17.32 -9.40
C TYR A 61 -15.11 -16.57 -8.79
N ILE A 62 -14.41 -17.25 -7.87
CA ILE A 62 -13.14 -16.75 -7.33
C ILE A 62 -12.03 -17.14 -8.32
N ILE A 63 -11.35 -16.16 -8.85
CA ILE A 63 -10.25 -16.35 -9.82
C ILE A 63 -9.03 -15.54 -9.41
N PRO A 64 -7.80 -16.00 -9.74
CA PRO A 64 -6.62 -15.16 -9.61
C PRO A 64 -6.57 -14.11 -10.72
N ASP A 65 -6.18 -12.90 -10.38
CA ASP A 65 -5.97 -11.83 -11.35
C ASP A 65 -4.83 -10.93 -10.88
N ASN A 66 -4.34 -10.07 -11.77
CA ASN A 66 -3.17 -9.23 -11.53
C ASN A 66 -3.54 -7.75 -11.68
N GLY A 67 -2.97 -6.91 -10.81
CA GLY A 67 -3.13 -5.47 -10.91
C GLY A 67 -2.93 -4.76 -9.58
N THR A 68 -2.43 -3.53 -9.62
CA THR A 68 -2.37 -2.66 -8.45
C THR A 68 -3.79 -2.34 -7.95
N SER A 69 -4.79 -2.39 -8.83
CA SER A 69 -6.20 -2.25 -8.48
C SER A 69 -6.71 -3.36 -7.55
N PHE A 70 -6.00 -4.49 -7.47
CA PHE A 70 -6.32 -5.58 -6.55
C PHE A 70 -5.48 -5.51 -5.26
N ALA A 71 -4.29 -4.92 -5.33
CA ALA A 71 -3.46 -4.67 -4.15
C ALA A 71 -4.07 -3.57 -3.26
N CYS A 72 -4.58 -2.52 -3.87
CA CYS A 72 -5.13 -1.36 -3.18
C CYS A 72 -6.27 -1.70 -2.21
N PRO A 73 -7.30 -2.50 -2.59
CA PRO A 73 -8.38 -2.88 -1.67
C PRO A 73 -7.90 -3.69 -0.46
N LEU A 74 -6.86 -4.50 -0.60
CA LEU A 74 -6.28 -5.23 0.53
C LEU A 74 -5.77 -4.25 1.59
N ILE A 75 -5.03 -3.24 1.17
CA ILE A 75 -4.52 -2.19 2.07
C ILE A 75 -5.68 -1.37 2.64
N ALA A 76 -6.64 -0.98 1.81
CA ALA A 76 -7.80 -0.19 2.24
C ALA A 76 -8.60 -0.90 3.32
N GLY A 77 -8.84 -2.20 3.17
CA GLY A 77 -9.55 -3.01 4.18
C GLY A 77 -8.78 -3.09 5.49
N MET A 78 -7.47 -3.31 5.43
CA MET A 78 -6.63 -3.38 6.63
C MET A 78 -6.49 -2.03 7.32
N VAL A 79 -6.40 -0.93 6.56
CA VAL A 79 -6.38 0.43 7.12
C VAL A 79 -7.70 0.73 7.83
N ALA A 80 -8.83 0.33 7.25
CA ALA A 80 -10.14 0.50 7.87
C ALA A 80 -10.22 -0.25 9.20
N CYS A 81 -9.74 -1.48 9.27
CA CYS A 81 -9.69 -2.27 10.50
C CYS A 81 -8.79 -1.60 11.56
N LEU A 82 -7.62 -1.13 11.16
CA LEU A 82 -6.69 -0.45 12.06
C LEU A 82 -7.32 0.84 12.63
N TRP A 83 -7.95 1.64 11.77
CA TRP A 83 -8.58 2.89 12.19
C TRP A 83 -9.77 2.64 13.11
N GLN A 84 -10.56 1.61 12.82
CA GLN A 84 -11.66 1.20 13.69
C GLN A 84 -11.16 0.82 15.09
N ALA A 85 -10.01 0.15 15.18
CA ALA A 85 -9.38 -0.21 16.45
C ALA A 85 -8.79 1.00 17.19
N CYS A 86 -8.47 2.08 16.45
CA CYS A 86 -7.86 3.29 17.00
C CYS A 86 -8.64 4.55 16.57
N PRO A 87 -9.91 4.69 16.99
CA PRO A 87 -10.79 5.74 16.45
C PRO A 87 -10.37 7.17 16.82
N ASN A 88 -9.51 7.34 17.82
CA ASN A 88 -9.02 8.64 18.25
C ASN A 88 -7.85 9.17 17.40
N LYS A 89 -7.33 8.35 16.47
CA LYS A 89 -6.25 8.76 15.58
C LYS A 89 -6.82 9.48 14.36
N SER A 90 -6.11 10.51 13.89
CA SER A 90 -6.46 11.17 12.63
C SER A 90 -6.10 10.30 11.44
N ALA A 91 -6.65 10.60 10.26
CA ALA A 91 -6.31 9.90 9.03
C ALA A 91 -4.81 9.96 8.78
N LYS A 92 -4.18 11.12 8.92
CA LYS A 92 -2.75 11.31 8.71
C LYS A 92 -1.92 10.45 9.66
N GLU A 93 -2.29 10.39 10.94
CA GLU A 93 -1.62 9.56 11.93
C GLU A 93 -1.69 8.06 11.55
N ILE A 94 -2.86 7.59 11.12
CA ILE A 94 -3.04 6.21 10.66
C ILE A 94 -2.16 5.91 9.44
N LEU A 95 -2.12 6.80 8.45
CA LEU A 95 -1.29 6.61 7.27
C LEU A 95 0.20 6.53 7.63
N ASP A 96 0.66 7.39 8.54
CA ASP A 96 2.05 7.38 8.98
C ASP A 96 2.40 6.11 9.74
N ILE A 97 1.51 5.61 10.60
CA ILE A 97 1.69 4.35 11.33
C ILE A 97 1.81 3.18 10.33
N VAL A 98 0.97 3.15 9.30
CA VAL A 98 1.02 2.11 8.27
C VAL A 98 2.33 2.15 7.51
N ARG A 99 2.79 3.33 7.09
CA ARG A 99 4.08 3.49 6.40
C ARG A 99 5.23 2.96 7.27
N GLN A 100 5.25 3.32 8.54
CA GLN A 100 6.32 2.91 9.46
C GLN A 100 6.31 1.42 9.78
N SER A 101 5.21 0.72 9.54
CA SER A 101 5.13 -0.74 9.71
C SER A 101 5.68 -1.51 8.51
N GLY A 102 6.00 -0.84 7.42
CA GLY A 102 6.49 -1.48 6.20
C GLY A 102 7.88 -2.09 6.37
N ASN A 103 8.15 -3.18 5.64
CA ASN A 103 9.42 -3.89 5.71
C ASN A 103 10.58 -3.14 5.03
N ASN A 104 10.32 -1.99 4.42
CA ASN A 104 11.32 -1.11 3.79
C ASN A 104 11.34 0.28 4.44
N CYS A 105 10.79 0.43 5.64
CA CYS A 105 10.63 1.73 6.28
C CYS A 105 11.96 2.38 6.69
N GLN A 106 13.03 1.62 6.82
CA GLN A 106 14.36 2.14 7.16
C GLN A 106 15.02 2.86 5.96
N SER A 107 14.68 2.46 4.74
CA SER A 107 15.24 3.02 3.50
C SER A 107 14.18 3.05 2.42
N PRO A 108 13.12 3.86 2.55
CA PRO A 108 12.07 3.90 1.54
C PRO A 108 12.60 4.37 0.20
N ASP A 109 12.05 3.79 -0.88
CA ASP A 109 12.47 4.09 -2.24
C ASP A 109 11.26 4.26 -3.18
N ASN A 110 11.53 4.58 -4.45
CA ASN A 110 10.49 4.87 -5.44
C ASN A 110 9.91 3.62 -6.12
N ILE A 111 10.38 2.44 -5.76
CA ILE A 111 9.92 1.16 -6.31
C ILE A 111 8.99 0.46 -5.30
N MET A 112 9.45 0.31 -4.07
CA MET A 112 8.74 -0.41 -3.00
C MET A 112 8.12 0.53 -1.97
N GLY A 113 8.40 1.82 -2.02
CA GLY A 113 7.98 2.77 -0.99
C GLY A 113 8.51 2.35 0.38
N TYR A 114 7.65 2.36 1.37
CA TYR A 114 7.95 1.86 2.72
C TYR A 114 7.82 0.33 2.83
N GLY A 115 7.49 -0.34 1.73
CA GLY A 115 7.40 -1.79 1.65
C GLY A 115 6.02 -2.34 2.00
N ILE A 116 5.97 -3.64 2.30
CA ILE A 116 4.73 -4.32 2.67
C ILE A 116 4.43 -4.01 4.13
N PRO A 117 3.26 -3.40 4.47
CA PRO A 117 2.92 -3.07 5.85
C PRO A 117 2.68 -4.32 6.69
N ASP A 118 3.05 -4.24 7.97
CA ASP A 118 2.68 -5.21 9.00
C ASP A 118 1.62 -4.58 9.89
N PHE A 119 0.35 -4.91 9.65
CA PHE A 119 -0.77 -4.29 10.37
C PHE A 119 -0.85 -4.71 11.84
N TRP A 120 -0.34 -5.88 12.19
CA TRP A 120 -0.26 -6.26 13.61
C TRP A 120 0.73 -5.36 14.34
N SER A 121 1.90 -5.14 13.76
CA SER A 121 2.90 -4.23 14.30
C SER A 121 2.38 -2.79 14.35
N ALA A 122 1.64 -2.37 13.32
CA ALA A 122 0.99 -1.05 13.28
C ALA A 122 -0.02 -0.89 14.42
N TYR A 123 -0.85 -1.90 14.66
CA TYR A 123 -1.83 -1.91 15.74
C TYR A 123 -1.14 -1.82 17.11
N GLN A 124 -0.10 -2.61 17.34
CA GLN A 124 0.66 -2.57 18.58
C GLN A 124 1.30 -1.21 18.82
N SER A 125 1.87 -0.61 17.77
CA SER A 125 2.47 0.72 17.83
C SER A 125 1.42 1.79 18.16
N ALA A 126 0.25 1.72 17.50
CA ALA A 126 -0.83 2.68 17.70
C ALA A 126 -1.44 2.62 19.10
N THR A 127 -1.53 1.42 19.69
CA THR A 127 -2.15 1.23 21.01
C THR A 127 -1.18 1.43 22.16
N ARG A 128 0.11 1.36 21.92
CA ARG A 128 1.15 1.51 22.95
C ARG A 128 1.12 2.87 23.63
N TYR A 129 0.68 3.92 22.90
CA TYR A 129 0.61 5.28 23.42
C TYR A 129 -0.70 5.61 24.15
N ASN A 130 -1.64 4.66 24.19
CA ASN A 130 -2.93 4.84 24.87
C ASN A 130 -2.97 4.22 26.28
N GLN A 131 -1.83 3.76 26.77
CA GLN A 131 -1.72 3.18 28.12
C GLN A 131 -1.19 4.22 29.13
#